data_e46dda2c4a1df96fad32a220f373202f
#
_entry.id   e46dda2c4a1df96fad32a220f373202f
#
_cell.length_a   1.000
_cell.length_b   1.000
_cell.length_c   1.000
_cell.angle_alpha   90.00
_cell.angle_beta   90.00
_cell.angle_gamma   90.00
#
_symmetry.space_group_name_H-M   'P 1'
#
loop_
_entity.id
_entity.type
_entity.pdbx_description
1 polymer ?
#
loop_
_entity_poly.entity_id
_entity_poly.type
_entity_poly.pdbx_seq_one_letter_code
_entity_poly.pdbx_strand_id
1 'polypeptide(L)'
;MNRSSGYLTTGAAQSATAVMVNGDTIFTVTGGPIAIVHLQSICVTVNDTTASTLQYRSVPTVGSAATISGASASLAAAGTGAGATVTLNSTALTTAPDVVAASAGGVSLGANVSNHIIVQAGTIKIVIGVGSTTGTWKHVISYIPLAPGVTVA
;
A
#
# COMPACT_ATOMS: atom_id res chain seq x y z
N MET A 1 -40.91 -3.80 -4.45
CA MET A 1 -39.58 -4.08 -3.85
C MET A 1 -38.54 -3.40 -4.70
N ASN A 2 -38.06 -2.24 -4.28
CA ASN A 2 -36.99 -1.52 -4.99
C ASN A 2 -35.65 -2.16 -4.61
N ARG A 3 -35.12 -3.01 -5.48
CA ARG A 3 -33.72 -3.43 -5.38
C ARG A 3 -32.88 -2.29 -5.93
N SER A 4 -32.43 -1.38 -5.07
CA SER A 4 -31.32 -0.52 -5.44
C SER A 4 -30.11 -1.45 -5.58
N SER A 5 -29.74 -1.75 -6.82
CA SER A 5 -28.41 -2.31 -7.11
C SER A 5 -27.40 -1.23 -6.72
N GLY A 6 -26.98 -1.25 -5.45
CA GLY A 6 -25.89 -0.43 -4.99
C GLY A 6 -24.64 -0.88 -5.74
N TYR A 7 -24.27 -0.15 -6.80
CA TYR A 7 -22.94 -0.28 -7.38
C TYR A 7 -21.96 0.01 -6.26
N LEU A 8 -21.10 -0.96 -5.95
CA LEU A 8 -19.97 -0.76 -5.05
C LEU A 8 -19.05 0.28 -5.72
N THR A 9 -19.15 1.52 -5.28
CA THR A 9 -18.28 2.58 -5.79
C THR A 9 -16.89 2.39 -5.21
N THR A 10 -15.88 2.39 -6.06
CA THR A 10 -14.48 2.41 -5.62
C THR A 10 -14.20 3.70 -4.85
N GLY A 11 -13.61 3.55 -3.66
CA GLY A 11 -13.03 4.65 -2.91
C GLY A 11 -11.54 4.80 -3.21
N ALA A 12 -11.00 5.98 -2.94
CA ALA A 12 -9.57 6.24 -3.00
C ALA A 12 -9.14 7.15 -1.83
N ALA A 13 -7.94 6.91 -1.32
CA ALA A 13 -7.33 7.74 -0.30
C ALA A 13 -5.83 7.93 -0.59
N GLN A 14 -5.25 9.00 -0.06
CA GLN A 14 -3.84 9.31 -0.20
C GLN A 14 -3.30 9.80 1.14
N SER A 15 -2.14 9.28 1.56
CA SER A 15 -1.44 9.76 2.74
C SER A 15 -0.75 11.11 2.49
N ALA A 16 -0.40 11.81 3.55
CA ALA A 16 0.57 12.89 3.48
C ALA A 16 1.94 12.38 3.01
N THR A 17 2.74 13.28 2.42
CA THR A 17 4.14 12.98 2.08
C THR A 17 4.98 13.04 3.35
N ALA A 18 5.67 11.95 3.68
CA ALA A 18 6.52 11.84 4.87
C ALA A 18 7.68 10.88 4.65
N VAL A 19 8.67 10.95 5.54
CA VAL A 19 9.70 9.89 5.66
C VAL A 19 9.00 8.63 6.18
N MET A 20 9.31 7.49 5.61
CA MET A 20 8.77 6.22 6.09
C MET A 20 9.51 5.77 7.36
N VAL A 21 8.75 5.52 8.43
CA VAL A 21 9.26 4.93 9.67
C VAL A 21 8.64 3.54 9.84
N ASN A 22 9.44 2.60 10.35
CA ASN A 22 8.96 1.25 10.59
C ASN A 22 7.76 1.24 11.55
N GLY A 23 6.67 0.66 11.12
CA GLY A 23 5.42 0.59 11.87
C GLY A 23 4.45 1.76 11.64
N ASP A 24 4.77 2.72 10.78
CA ASP A 24 3.88 3.82 10.45
C ASP A 24 2.53 3.31 9.91
N THR A 25 1.47 3.96 10.36
CA THR A 25 0.15 3.81 9.80
C THR A 25 0.02 4.68 8.56
N ILE A 26 -0.23 4.05 7.43
CA ILE A 26 -0.41 4.76 6.15
C ILE A 26 -1.88 4.99 5.82
N PHE A 27 -2.76 4.11 6.31
CA PHE A 27 -4.22 4.24 6.17
C PHE A 27 -4.94 3.68 7.38
N THR A 28 -6.08 4.30 7.72
CA THR A 28 -7.03 3.81 8.72
C THR A 28 -8.33 3.42 8.02
N VAL A 29 -8.75 2.17 8.19
CA VAL A 29 -10.00 1.60 7.66
C VAL A 29 -11.03 1.59 8.77
N THR A 30 -12.15 2.24 8.57
CA THR A 30 -13.26 2.31 9.56
C THR A 30 -14.57 1.84 8.96
N GLY A 31 -15.50 1.40 9.79
CA GLY A 31 -16.87 1.03 9.41
C GLY A 31 -17.02 -0.39 8.84
N GLY A 32 -15.95 -1.09 8.51
CA GLY A 32 -16.02 -2.47 8.00
C GLY A 32 -14.85 -2.83 7.08
N PRO A 33 -14.89 -4.01 6.45
CA PRO A 33 -13.82 -4.48 5.58
C PRO A 33 -13.81 -3.78 4.22
N ILE A 34 -12.63 -3.77 3.60
CA ILE A 34 -12.41 -3.32 2.22
C ILE A 34 -11.73 -4.42 1.40
N ALA A 35 -11.95 -4.40 0.10
CA ALA A 35 -11.11 -5.09 -0.87
C ALA A 35 -10.14 -4.09 -1.48
N ILE A 36 -8.84 -4.31 -1.33
CA ILE A 36 -7.80 -3.45 -1.93
C ILE A 36 -7.77 -3.72 -3.42
N VAL A 37 -8.00 -2.69 -4.23
CA VAL A 37 -7.88 -2.73 -5.68
C VAL A 37 -6.47 -2.35 -6.10
N HIS A 38 -5.90 -1.33 -5.46
CA HIS A 38 -4.56 -0.84 -5.73
C HIS A 38 -3.97 -0.23 -4.45
N LEU A 39 -2.72 -0.52 -4.18
CA LEU A 39 -1.95 0.10 -3.10
C LEU A 39 -0.54 0.36 -3.62
N GLN A 40 -0.12 1.62 -3.57
CA GLN A 40 1.14 2.07 -4.11
C GLN A 40 1.81 3.07 -3.18
N SER A 41 3.12 2.96 -3.05
CA SER A 41 3.98 3.96 -2.45
C SER A 41 4.78 4.65 -3.53
N ILE A 42 4.82 5.98 -3.52
CA ILE A 42 5.47 6.82 -4.52
C ILE A 42 6.60 7.60 -3.84
N CYS A 43 7.82 7.44 -4.33
CA CYS A 43 8.99 8.19 -3.89
C CYS A 43 8.87 9.65 -4.35
N VAL A 44 8.88 10.59 -3.41
CA VAL A 44 8.84 12.03 -3.68
C VAL A 44 10.26 12.61 -3.64
N THR A 45 11.03 12.28 -2.59
CA THR A 45 12.46 12.57 -2.54
C THR A 45 13.25 11.29 -2.33
N VAL A 46 14.39 11.21 -2.98
CA VAL A 46 15.20 10.00 -3.04
C VAL A 46 15.68 9.56 -1.64
N ASN A 47 15.70 8.25 -1.39
CA ASN A 47 16.36 7.67 -0.22
C ASN A 47 17.89 7.82 -0.33
N ASP A 48 18.56 7.61 0.79
CA ASP A 48 20.01 7.44 0.82
C ASP A 48 20.44 6.09 0.19
N THR A 49 21.71 5.77 0.30
CA THR A 49 22.29 4.52 -0.23
C THR A 49 22.07 3.31 0.66
N THR A 50 21.40 3.49 1.82
CA THR A 50 21.17 2.40 2.77
C THR A 50 20.12 1.44 2.19
N ALA A 51 20.46 0.17 2.14
CA ALA A 51 19.53 -0.86 1.72
C ALA A 51 18.34 -0.92 2.70
N SER A 52 17.14 -0.70 2.21
CA SER A 52 15.90 -0.83 2.97
C SER A 52 14.86 -1.54 2.13
N THR A 53 13.91 -2.19 2.76
CA THR A 53 12.80 -2.88 2.08
C THR A 53 11.48 -2.41 2.65
N LEU A 54 10.43 -2.45 1.85
CA LEU A 54 9.07 -2.10 2.24
C LEU A 54 8.19 -3.35 2.20
N GLN A 55 7.41 -3.54 3.25
CA GLN A 55 6.36 -4.55 3.32
C GLN A 55 5.08 -3.90 3.83
N TYR A 56 3.93 -4.32 3.32
CA TYR A 56 2.64 -3.87 3.81
C TYR A 56 2.06 -4.87 4.82
N ARG A 57 1.38 -4.33 5.84
CA ARG A 57 0.79 -5.11 6.94
C ARG A 57 -0.59 -4.57 7.30
N SER A 58 -1.54 -5.45 7.50
CA SER A 58 -2.84 -5.13 8.10
C SER A 58 -2.79 -5.37 9.60
N VAL A 59 -3.30 -4.40 10.37
CA VAL A 59 -3.48 -4.51 11.83
C VAL A 59 -4.96 -4.24 12.11
N PRO A 60 -5.81 -5.27 12.12
CA PRO A 60 -7.23 -5.11 12.35
C PRO A 60 -7.53 -4.69 13.79
N THR A 61 -8.66 -4.01 14.00
CA THR A 61 -9.14 -3.64 15.33
C THR A 61 -9.45 -4.89 16.16
N VAL A 62 -9.92 -5.96 15.50
CA VAL A 62 -10.23 -7.25 16.14
C VAL A 62 -9.51 -8.35 15.38
N GLY A 63 -8.70 -9.13 16.09
CA GLY A 63 -7.90 -10.21 15.51
C GLY A 63 -6.42 -9.92 15.50
N SER A 64 -5.66 -10.77 14.85
CA SER A 64 -4.20 -10.67 14.76
C SER A 64 -3.74 -9.88 13.53
N ALA A 65 -2.66 -9.14 13.69
CA ALA A 65 -2.01 -8.48 12.56
C ALA A 65 -1.44 -9.50 11.58
N ALA A 66 -1.56 -9.22 10.29
CA ALA A 66 -1.07 -10.07 9.22
C ALA A 66 -0.37 -9.25 8.12
N THR A 67 0.69 -9.80 7.55
CA THR A 67 1.30 -9.23 6.35
C THR A 67 0.38 -9.41 5.15
N ILE A 68 0.33 -8.40 4.29
CA ILE A 68 -0.44 -8.43 3.03
C ILE A 68 0.48 -8.38 1.80
N SER A 69 1.79 -8.41 2.02
CA SER A 69 2.81 -8.56 0.97
C SER A 69 4.07 -9.23 1.54
N GLY A 70 4.93 -9.73 0.67
CA GLY A 70 6.35 -9.96 0.98
C GLY A 70 7.12 -8.64 1.14
N ALA A 71 8.42 -8.73 1.43
CA ALA A 71 9.31 -7.58 1.42
C ALA A 71 9.69 -7.19 -0.03
N SER A 72 9.69 -5.91 -0.34
CA SER A 72 10.11 -5.41 -1.65
C SER A 72 11.61 -5.66 -1.92
N ALA A 73 12.04 -5.43 -3.15
CA ALA A 73 13.45 -5.19 -3.44
C ALA A 73 13.97 -3.95 -2.68
N SER A 74 15.28 -3.75 -2.67
CA SER A 74 15.90 -2.63 -1.98
C SER A 74 15.40 -1.28 -2.52
N LEU A 75 15.12 -0.37 -1.62
CA LEU A 75 14.73 1.02 -1.88
C LEU A 75 15.91 2.00 -1.79
N ALA A 76 17.14 1.52 -1.81
CA ALA A 76 18.33 2.38 -1.83
C ALA A 76 18.35 3.30 -3.06
N ALA A 77 18.98 4.46 -2.94
CA ALA A 77 19.02 5.50 -3.98
C ALA A 77 19.46 4.99 -5.36
N ALA A 78 20.34 4.00 -5.40
CA ALA A 78 20.81 3.41 -6.66
C ALA A 78 19.71 2.72 -7.47
N GLY A 79 18.62 2.30 -6.85
CA GLY A 79 17.49 1.63 -7.50
C GLY A 79 16.19 2.43 -7.52
N THR A 80 16.07 3.48 -6.67
CA THR A 80 14.83 4.22 -6.49
C THR A 80 15.10 5.72 -6.45
N GLY A 81 14.90 6.42 -7.56
CA GLY A 81 14.90 7.89 -7.59
C GLY A 81 13.52 8.48 -7.32
N ALA A 82 13.43 9.83 -7.25
CA ALA A 82 12.14 10.52 -7.17
C ALA A 82 11.25 10.10 -8.36
N GLY A 83 10.00 9.76 -8.09
CA GLY A 83 9.07 9.17 -9.05
C GLY A 83 9.10 7.63 -9.13
N ALA A 84 10.02 6.96 -8.42
CA ALA A 84 9.95 5.50 -8.27
C ALA A 84 8.70 5.08 -7.52
N THR A 85 8.20 3.89 -7.81
CA THR A 85 6.96 3.37 -7.21
C THR A 85 7.18 1.96 -6.65
N VAL A 86 6.49 1.69 -5.56
CA VAL A 86 6.37 0.35 -4.97
C VAL A 86 4.89 -0.02 -4.98
N THR A 87 4.52 -0.99 -5.79
CA THR A 87 3.13 -1.37 -5.99
C THR A 87 2.86 -2.75 -5.37
N LEU A 88 1.78 -2.82 -4.59
CA LEU A 88 1.31 -4.09 -4.02
C LEU A 88 0.94 -5.05 -5.15
N ASN A 89 1.53 -6.24 -5.11
CA ASN A 89 1.18 -7.34 -6.01
C ASN A 89 0.28 -8.33 -5.26
N SER A 90 -0.89 -8.63 -5.82
CA SER A 90 -1.94 -9.42 -5.17
C SER A 90 -1.95 -10.90 -5.56
N THR A 91 -0.90 -11.42 -6.16
CA THR A 91 -0.85 -12.85 -6.54
C THR A 91 -0.82 -13.77 -5.31
N ALA A 92 -0.17 -13.34 -4.23
CA ALA A 92 -0.17 -14.00 -2.92
C ALA A 92 0.21 -13.01 -1.82
N LEU A 93 -0.21 -13.25 -0.58
CA LEU A 93 0.11 -12.39 0.57
C LEU A 93 1.61 -12.34 0.90
N THR A 94 2.39 -13.27 0.37
CA THR A 94 3.84 -13.34 0.52
C THR A 94 4.60 -12.78 -0.68
N THR A 95 3.90 -12.40 -1.76
CA THR A 95 4.55 -11.85 -2.95
C THR A 95 5.11 -10.47 -2.66
N ALA A 96 6.37 -10.25 -3.06
CA ALA A 96 7.00 -8.95 -2.93
C ALA A 96 6.25 -7.89 -3.77
N PRO A 97 6.11 -6.64 -3.29
CA PRO A 97 5.64 -5.54 -4.11
C PRO A 97 6.61 -5.26 -5.26
N ASP A 98 6.07 -4.88 -6.40
CA ASP A 98 6.87 -4.45 -7.54
C ASP A 98 7.52 -3.10 -7.27
N VAL A 99 8.83 -3.01 -7.49
CA VAL A 99 9.60 -1.76 -7.41
C VAL A 99 9.95 -1.32 -8.82
N VAL A 100 9.45 -0.17 -9.22
CA VAL A 100 9.74 0.45 -10.51
C VAL A 100 10.63 1.66 -10.29
N ALA A 101 11.83 1.62 -10.87
CA ALA A 101 12.79 2.71 -10.76
C ALA A 101 12.29 3.96 -11.51
N ALA A 102 12.70 5.14 -11.05
CA ALA A 102 12.37 6.40 -11.70
C ALA A 102 12.93 6.49 -13.14
N SER A 103 14.06 5.84 -13.40
CA SER A 103 14.65 5.74 -14.75
C SER A 103 13.75 5.02 -15.75
N ALA A 104 12.80 4.19 -15.30
CA ALA A 104 11.77 3.57 -16.13
C ALA A 104 10.52 4.45 -16.30
N GLY A 105 10.61 5.74 -15.90
CA GLY A 105 9.50 6.68 -15.99
C GLY A 105 8.38 6.45 -14.97
N GLY A 106 8.60 5.60 -13.97
CA GLY A 106 7.57 5.24 -12.98
C GLY A 106 6.39 4.47 -13.58
N VAL A 107 6.49 4.03 -14.84
CA VAL A 107 5.43 3.26 -15.51
C VAL A 107 5.46 1.83 -14.99
N SER A 108 4.48 1.44 -14.19
CA SER A 108 4.26 0.06 -13.79
C SER A 108 3.00 -0.49 -14.44
N LEU A 109 3.00 -1.77 -14.74
CA LEU A 109 1.75 -2.47 -15.03
C LEU A 109 0.95 -2.49 -13.74
N GLY A 110 -0.26 -1.90 -13.73
CA GLY A 110 -1.19 -2.09 -12.64
C GLY A 110 -1.36 -3.60 -12.44
N ALA A 111 -1.11 -4.07 -11.22
CA ALA A 111 -1.28 -5.48 -10.92
C ALA A 111 -2.69 -5.91 -11.35
N ASN A 112 -2.76 -6.88 -12.25
CA ASN A 112 -4.03 -7.49 -12.63
C ASN A 112 -4.60 -8.21 -11.41
N VAL A 113 -5.47 -7.52 -10.71
CA VAL A 113 -6.06 -8.00 -9.46
C VAL A 113 -7.21 -8.94 -9.78
N SER A 114 -6.91 -10.14 -10.19
CA SER A 114 -7.90 -11.22 -10.24
C SER A 114 -8.33 -11.65 -8.83
N ASN A 115 -7.48 -11.44 -7.83
CA ASN A 115 -7.74 -11.73 -6.42
C ASN A 115 -7.53 -10.48 -5.57
N HIS A 116 -8.60 -9.87 -5.08
CA HIS A 116 -8.49 -8.74 -4.17
C HIS A 116 -8.00 -9.18 -2.78
N ILE A 117 -7.10 -8.40 -2.20
CA ILE A 117 -6.72 -8.58 -0.80
C ILE A 117 -7.79 -7.91 0.06
N ILE A 118 -8.43 -8.69 0.91
CA ILE A 118 -9.46 -8.19 1.82
C ILE A 118 -8.80 -7.88 3.16
N VAL A 119 -8.98 -6.65 3.65
CA VAL A 119 -8.55 -6.23 4.98
C VAL A 119 -9.74 -5.77 5.80
N GLN A 120 -9.69 -6.07 7.11
CA GLN A 120 -10.72 -5.69 8.07
C GLN A 120 -10.54 -4.23 8.51
N ALA A 121 -11.55 -3.68 9.20
CA ALA A 121 -11.43 -2.40 9.88
C ALA A 121 -10.22 -2.41 10.84
N GLY A 122 -9.42 -1.36 10.80
CA GLY A 122 -8.15 -1.24 11.52
C GLY A 122 -7.18 -0.34 10.80
N THR A 123 -5.89 -0.66 10.82
CA THR A 123 -4.87 0.14 10.16
C THR A 123 -4.09 -0.68 9.13
N ILE A 124 -3.71 -0.02 8.03
CA ILE A 124 -2.71 -0.52 7.10
C ILE A 124 -1.40 0.19 7.44
N LYS A 125 -0.39 -0.61 7.73
CA LYS A 125 0.93 -0.15 8.16
C LYS A 125 2.01 -0.57 7.19
N ILE A 126 3.14 0.14 7.24
CA ILE A 126 4.37 -0.27 6.58
C ILE A 126 5.31 -0.94 7.59
N VAL A 127 6.07 -1.91 7.10
CA VAL A 127 7.19 -2.51 7.80
C VAL A 127 8.43 -2.24 6.96
N ILE A 128 9.39 -1.53 7.55
CA ILE A 128 10.67 -1.24 6.91
C ILE A 128 11.69 -2.24 7.47
N GLY A 129 12.18 -3.10 6.58
CA GLY A 129 13.29 -4.01 6.88
C GLY A 129 14.63 -3.33 6.63
N VAL A 130 15.59 -3.53 7.52
CA VAL A 130 16.98 -3.05 7.47
C VAL A 130 17.13 -1.56 7.12
N GLY A 131 17.64 -0.77 8.03
CA GLY A 131 17.92 0.65 7.83
C GLY A 131 16.70 1.57 7.99
N SER A 132 16.95 2.85 7.84
CA SER A 132 15.93 3.89 7.77
C SER A 132 15.81 4.41 6.35
N THR A 133 14.63 4.92 5.98
CA THR A 133 14.47 5.68 4.75
C THR A 133 14.67 7.16 5.08
N THR A 134 15.49 7.86 4.33
CA THR A 134 15.71 9.31 4.47
C THR A 134 14.87 10.10 3.48
N GLY A 135 14.46 9.46 2.38
CA GLY A 135 13.57 10.04 1.38
C GLY A 135 12.14 10.14 1.87
N THR A 136 11.37 11.00 1.23
CA THR A 136 9.95 11.17 1.52
C THR A 136 9.09 10.41 0.52
N TRP A 137 8.02 9.81 1.01
CA TRP A 137 7.11 8.98 0.26
C TRP A 137 5.67 9.40 0.51
N LYS A 138 4.82 9.12 -0.43
CA LYS A 138 3.36 9.16 -0.23
C LYS A 138 2.74 7.84 -0.65
N HIS A 139 1.64 7.49 -0.02
CA HIS A 139 0.94 6.24 -0.27
C HIS A 139 -0.43 6.55 -0.88
N VAL A 140 -0.85 5.72 -1.83
CA VAL A 140 -2.14 5.84 -2.51
C VAL A 140 -2.83 4.49 -2.45
N ILE A 141 -4.10 4.48 -2.08
CA ILE A 141 -4.94 3.29 -2.08
C ILE A 141 -6.21 3.53 -2.88
N SER A 142 -6.60 2.53 -3.67
CA SER A 142 -7.94 2.40 -4.23
C SER A 142 -8.57 1.13 -3.69
N TYR A 143 -9.84 1.19 -3.31
CA TYR A 143 -10.50 0.09 -2.62
C TYR A 143 -11.99 -0.01 -2.96
N ILE A 144 -12.55 -1.18 -2.73
CA ILE A 144 -14.00 -1.43 -2.78
C ILE A 144 -14.46 -1.62 -1.35
N PRO A 145 -15.39 -0.77 -0.83
CA PRO A 145 -16.00 -0.99 0.47
C PRO A 145 -16.88 -2.24 0.43
N LEU A 146 -16.75 -3.12 1.41
CA LEU A 146 -17.53 -4.36 1.51
C LEU A 146 -18.70 -4.26 2.48
N ALA A 147 -18.88 -3.10 3.13
CA ALA A 147 -20.01 -2.78 3.99
C ALA A 147 -20.42 -1.31 3.83
N PRO A 148 -21.66 -0.94 4.16
CA PRO A 148 -22.09 0.46 4.17
C PRO A 148 -21.31 1.29 5.18
N GLY A 149 -20.98 2.54 4.82
CA GLY A 149 -20.30 3.49 5.74
C GLY A 149 -18.81 3.24 5.95
N VAL A 150 -18.19 2.36 5.16
CA VAL A 150 -16.74 2.13 5.19
C VAL A 150 -16.00 3.34 4.61
N THR A 151 -15.00 3.81 5.33
CA THR A 151 -14.09 4.87 4.88
C THR A 151 -12.64 4.48 5.10
N VAL A 152 -11.75 5.06 4.30
CA VAL A 152 -10.30 4.96 4.43
C VAL A 152 -9.71 6.36 4.45
N ALA A 153 -8.88 6.64 5.45
CA ALA A 153 -8.19 7.91 5.64
C ALA A 153 -6.71 7.71 5.94
#